data_ec7474a90c4e2fadae7120a15999776f
#
_entry.id   ec7474a90c4e2fadae7120a15999776f
#
_cell.length_a   1.000
_cell.length_b   1.000
_cell.length_c   1.000
_cell.angle_alpha   90.00
_cell.angle_beta   90.00
_cell.angle_gamma   90.00
#
_symmetry.space_group_name_H-M   'P 1'
#
loop_
_entity.id
_entity.type
_entity.pdbx_description
1 polymer ?
#
loop_
_entity_poly.entity_id
_entity_poly.type
_entity_poly.pdbx_seq_one_letter_code
_entity_poly.pdbx_strand_id
1 'polypeptide(L)'
;PVTDNDNETQYHFFRQSCQHCEDAPCIDVCPTGASWRDEQGIVRVEKSQCIGCSYCIGACPYQVRYLNPVTKVADKCDFCAESRLAKGFPPICVSACPEHALIFGREDSPEIQAWLQQNKYYQYQLPGAGKPHLYRRFGQHLIKKENV
;
A
#
# COMPACT_ATOMS: atom_id res chain seq x y z
N PRO A 1 -13.79 -11.21 -8.63
CA PRO A 1 -13.76 -12.60 -9.08
C PRO A 1 -12.92 -12.71 -10.35
N VAL A 2 -12.14 -13.76 -10.45
CA VAL A 2 -11.40 -14.09 -11.65
C VAL A 2 -12.01 -15.42 -12.14
N THR A 3 -12.46 -15.45 -13.39
CA THR A 3 -12.99 -16.67 -14.00
C THR A 3 -11.82 -17.43 -14.61
N ASP A 4 -11.63 -18.66 -14.25
CA ASP A 4 -10.61 -19.52 -14.83
C ASP A 4 -11.08 -20.20 -16.14
N ASN A 5 -10.18 -20.97 -16.78
CA ASN A 5 -10.49 -21.63 -18.05
C ASN A 5 -11.56 -22.72 -17.93
N ASP A 6 -11.83 -23.21 -16.72
CA ASP A 6 -12.87 -24.19 -16.42
C ASP A 6 -14.22 -23.52 -16.06
N ASN A 7 -14.31 -22.19 -16.27
CA ASN A 7 -15.48 -21.35 -15.98
C ASN A 7 -15.84 -21.30 -14.49
N GLU A 8 -14.91 -21.67 -13.61
CA GLU A 8 -15.09 -21.55 -12.16
C GLU A 8 -14.73 -20.15 -11.71
N THR A 9 -15.60 -19.54 -10.91
CA THR A 9 -15.36 -18.22 -10.31
C THR A 9 -14.54 -18.38 -9.06
N GLN A 10 -13.31 -17.87 -9.08
CA GLN A 10 -12.44 -17.83 -7.91
C GLN A 10 -12.44 -16.44 -7.27
N TYR A 11 -12.47 -16.41 -5.95
CA TYR A 11 -12.38 -15.18 -5.17
C TYR A 11 -10.99 -15.04 -4.58
N HIS A 12 -10.33 -13.93 -4.92
CA HIS A 12 -9.05 -13.59 -4.34
C HIS A 12 -9.23 -12.44 -3.34
N PHE A 13 -8.79 -12.68 -2.13
CA PHE A 13 -8.84 -11.69 -1.05
C PHE A 13 -7.44 -11.09 -0.86
N PHE A 14 -7.37 -9.79 -0.82
CA PHE A 14 -6.14 -9.09 -0.50
C PHE A 14 -6.41 -7.83 0.32
N ARG A 15 -5.48 -7.49 1.18
CA ARG A 15 -5.56 -6.26 1.93
C ARG A 15 -5.37 -5.06 1.00
N GLN A 16 -6.36 -4.18 0.96
CA GLN A 16 -6.24 -2.91 0.26
C GLN A 16 -5.83 -1.82 1.24
N SER A 17 -4.74 -1.13 0.93
CA SER A 17 -4.21 -0.02 1.73
C SER A 17 -3.44 0.94 0.84
N CYS A 18 -2.94 2.04 1.41
CA CYS A 18 -2.05 2.95 0.68
C CYS A 18 -0.88 2.16 0.11
N GLN A 19 -0.61 2.37 -1.19
CA GLN A 19 0.47 1.70 -1.91
C GLN A 19 1.81 2.44 -1.77
N HIS A 20 1.83 3.61 -1.13
CA HIS A 20 2.99 4.49 -0.99
C HIS A 20 3.73 4.71 -2.31
N CYS A 21 2.96 4.94 -3.39
CA CYS A 21 3.45 5.02 -4.77
C CYS A 21 4.67 5.94 -4.91
N GLU A 22 5.62 5.57 -5.78
CA GLU A 22 6.82 6.36 -6.07
C GLU A 22 6.43 7.72 -6.66
N ASP A 23 5.59 7.72 -7.71
CA ASP A 23 4.98 8.94 -8.27
C ASP A 23 3.55 9.04 -7.71
N ALA A 24 3.40 9.70 -6.58
CA ALA A 24 2.14 9.68 -5.84
C ALA A 24 1.21 10.83 -6.25
N PRO A 25 0.17 10.61 -7.08
CA PRO A 25 -0.69 11.69 -7.56
C PRO A 25 -1.38 12.45 -6.43
N CYS A 26 -1.55 11.83 -5.28
CA CYS A 26 -2.09 12.47 -4.10
C CYS A 26 -1.13 13.47 -3.42
N ILE A 27 0.15 13.48 -3.77
CA ILE A 27 1.11 14.52 -3.38
C ILE A 27 0.99 15.69 -4.36
N ASP A 28 1.00 15.38 -5.66
CA ASP A 28 1.01 16.39 -6.73
C ASP A 28 -0.19 17.33 -6.70
N VAL A 29 -1.35 16.80 -6.33
CA VAL A 29 -2.59 17.59 -6.26
C VAL A 29 -2.78 18.35 -4.95
N CYS A 30 -1.86 18.23 -3.98
CA CYS A 30 -2.04 18.86 -2.67
C CYS A 30 -1.68 20.35 -2.71
N PRO A 31 -2.65 21.29 -2.58
CA PRO A 31 -2.38 22.71 -2.73
C PRO A 31 -1.56 23.31 -1.58
N THR A 32 -1.55 22.64 -0.43
CA THR A 32 -0.84 23.11 0.77
C THR A 32 0.46 22.35 1.04
N GLY A 33 0.80 21.34 0.22
CA GLY A 33 1.93 20.45 0.48
C GLY A 33 1.75 19.53 1.67
N ALA A 34 0.56 19.47 2.29
CA ALA A 34 0.28 18.61 3.42
C ALA A 34 0.48 17.12 3.11
N SER A 35 0.30 16.70 1.86
CA SER A 35 0.62 15.35 1.40
C SER A 35 2.06 15.34 0.90
N TRP A 36 2.91 14.55 1.50
CA TRP A 36 4.35 14.55 1.20
C TRP A 36 4.95 13.14 1.37
N ARG A 37 6.19 12.96 0.96
CA ARG A 37 6.96 11.73 1.12
C ARG A 37 8.13 11.98 2.04
N ASP A 38 8.34 11.11 3.02
CA ASP A 38 9.50 11.18 3.89
C ASP A 38 10.75 10.52 3.24
N GLU A 39 11.89 10.64 3.90
CA GLU A 39 13.18 10.09 3.45
C GLU A 39 13.19 8.56 3.35
N GLN A 40 12.24 7.89 3.98
CA GLN A 40 12.06 6.44 3.92
C GLN A 40 11.11 6.01 2.78
N GLY A 41 10.61 6.95 1.99
CA GLY A 41 9.67 6.68 0.91
C GLY A 41 8.21 6.57 1.34
N ILE A 42 7.90 6.80 2.61
CA ILE A 42 6.55 6.70 3.15
C ILE A 42 5.77 7.96 2.78
N VAL A 43 4.68 7.81 2.04
CA VAL A 43 3.77 8.92 1.78
C VAL A 43 2.99 9.25 3.04
N ARG A 44 3.01 10.51 3.46
CA ARG A 44 2.45 11.00 4.73
C ARG A 44 1.45 12.14 4.50
N VAL A 45 0.76 12.52 5.55
CA VAL A 45 -0.10 13.71 5.60
C VAL A 45 0.27 14.51 6.84
N GLU A 46 0.74 15.74 6.62
CA GLU A 46 0.95 16.71 7.70
C GLU A 46 -0.40 17.33 8.09
N LYS A 47 -0.90 16.94 9.25
CA LYS A 47 -2.25 17.29 9.68
C LYS A 47 -2.43 18.78 9.94
N SER A 48 -1.38 19.46 10.37
CA SER A 48 -1.38 20.90 10.66
C SER A 48 -1.51 21.76 9.39
N GLN A 49 -1.07 21.23 8.25
CA GLN A 49 -1.13 21.90 6.95
C GLN A 49 -2.35 21.50 6.12
N CYS A 50 -3.04 20.40 6.51
CA CYS A 50 -4.14 19.87 5.75
C CYS A 50 -5.43 20.68 5.94
N ILE A 51 -5.94 21.26 4.87
CA ILE A 51 -7.19 22.04 4.85
C ILE A 51 -8.45 21.20 4.56
N GLY A 52 -8.35 19.89 4.45
CA GLY A 52 -9.49 19.00 4.22
C GLY A 52 -10.15 19.11 2.85
N CYS A 53 -9.48 19.66 1.83
CA CYS A 53 -10.05 19.91 0.50
C CYS A 53 -10.42 18.66 -0.30
N SER A 54 -10.00 17.48 0.13
CA SER A 54 -10.29 16.16 -0.46
C SER A 54 -9.67 15.90 -1.85
N TYR A 55 -8.86 16.79 -2.42
CA TYR A 55 -8.23 16.56 -3.74
C TYR A 55 -7.39 15.29 -3.78
N CYS A 56 -6.61 15.02 -2.73
CA CYS A 56 -5.81 13.81 -2.62
C CYS A 56 -6.65 12.52 -2.46
N ILE A 57 -7.91 12.62 -2.03
CA ILE A 57 -8.85 11.50 -1.97
C ILE A 57 -9.31 11.17 -3.39
N GLY A 58 -9.76 12.19 -4.15
CA GLY A 58 -10.18 12.01 -5.54
C GLY A 58 -9.06 11.58 -6.47
N ALA A 59 -7.81 12.04 -6.22
CA ALA A 59 -6.65 11.69 -7.03
C ALA A 59 -6.09 10.28 -6.76
N CYS A 60 -6.54 9.59 -5.70
CA CYS A 60 -6.03 8.28 -5.35
C CYS A 60 -6.71 7.17 -6.15
N PRO A 61 -6.05 6.52 -7.13
CA PRO A 61 -6.68 5.47 -7.93
C PRO A 61 -7.13 4.27 -7.10
N TYR A 62 -6.45 4.03 -5.96
CA TYR A 62 -6.77 2.94 -5.05
C TYR A 62 -7.89 3.25 -4.07
N GLN A 63 -8.36 4.51 -4.00
CA GLN A 63 -9.42 4.97 -3.10
C GLN A 63 -9.18 4.62 -1.62
N VAL A 64 -7.92 4.70 -1.19
CA VAL A 64 -7.49 4.31 0.17
C VAL A 64 -7.24 5.51 1.09
N ARG A 65 -7.65 6.69 0.66
CA ARG A 65 -7.65 7.91 1.47
C ARG A 65 -9.07 8.28 1.86
N TYR A 66 -9.24 8.85 3.01
CA TYR A 66 -10.54 9.31 3.49
C TYR A 66 -10.39 10.60 4.29
N LEU A 67 -11.48 11.34 4.44
CA LEU A 67 -11.55 12.47 5.34
C LEU A 67 -11.87 11.94 6.76
N ASN A 68 -10.98 12.16 7.70
CA ASN A 68 -11.20 11.73 9.07
C ASN A 68 -12.39 12.50 9.68
N PRO A 69 -13.43 11.82 10.18
CA PRO A 69 -14.66 12.49 10.63
C PRO A 69 -14.45 13.32 11.89
N VAL A 70 -13.40 13.06 12.66
CA VAL A 70 -13.08 13.77 13.91
C VAL A 70 -12.20 14.98 13.62
N THR A 71 -11.05 14.74 12.96
CA THR A 71 -10.03 15.76 12.72
C THR A 71 -10.30 16.63 11.49
N LYS A 72 -11.23 16.21 10.61
CA LYS A 72 -11.59 16.88 9.34
C LYS A 72 -10.42 17.06 8.37
N VAL A 73 -9.35 16.31 8.53
CA VAL A 73 -8.20 16.26 7.62
C VAL A 73 -8.13 14.92 6.88
N ALA A 74 -7.43 14.87 5.76
CA ALA A 74 -7.22 13.62 5.03
C ALA A 74 -6.40 12.64 5.87
N ASP A 75 -6.76 11.36 5.82
CA ASP A 75 -6.08 10.31 6.55
C ASP A 75 -5.92 9.05 5.68
N LYS A 76 -4.97 8.19 6.02
CA LYS A 76 -4.65 6.94 5.34
C LYS A 76 -3.66 6.10 6.13
N CYS A 77 -3.35 4.90 5.68
CA CYS A 77 -2.24 4.10 6.20
C CYS A 77 -0.90 4.84 6.02
N ASP A 78 -0.17 5.03 7.11
CA ASP A 78 1.17 5.65 7.18
C ASP A 78 2.27 4.65 7.57
N PHE A 79 1.98 3.35 7.50
CA PHE A 79 2.81 2.26 8.04
C PHE A 79 3.06 2.37 9.55
N CYS A 80 2.22 3.11 10.26
CA CYS A 80 2.40 3.40 11.71
C CYS A 80 3.73 4.13 12.00
N ALA A 81 4.13 5.04 11.11
CA ALA A 81 5.46 5.67 11.12
C ALA A 81 5.82 6.27 12.48
N GLU A 82 4.97 7.13 13.05
CA GLU A 82 5.23 7.77 14.34
C GLU A 82 4.96 6.85 15.53
N SER A 83 3.86 6.09 15.45
CA SER A 83 3.40 5.31 16.58
C SER A 83 4.25 4.05 16.84
N ARG A 84 4.86 3.49 15.79
CA ARG A 84 5.60 2.23 15.87
C ARG A 84 6.99 2.27 15.22
N LEU A 85 7.12 2.64 13.94
CA LEU A 85 8.40 2.60 13.24
C LEU A 85 9.46 3.48 13.92
N ALA A 86 9.08 4.68 14.36
CA ALA A 86 9.97 5.57 15.12
C ALA A 86 10.47 4.97 16.45
N LYS A 87 9.81 3.91 16.94
CA LYS A 87 10.17 3.18 18.16
C LYS A 87 10.84 1.82 17.86
N GLY A 88 11.18 1.55 16.59
CA GLY A 88 11.80 0.30 16.17
C GLY A 88 10.85 -0.90 16.06
N PHE A 89 9.52 -0.69 16.10
CA PHE A 89 8.53 -1.74 15.94
C PHE A 89 7.94 -1.78 14.54
N PRO A 90 7.65 -2.94 13.96
CA PRO A 90 6.97 -3.04 12.68
C PRO A 90 5.52 -2.52 12.76
N PRO A 91 4.87 -2.19 11.62
CA PRO A 91 3.47 -1.79 11.59
C PRO A 91 2.57 -2.78 12.33
N ILE A 92 1.53 -2.28 12.99
CA ILE A 92 0.67 -3.12 13.83
C ILE A 92 0.03 -4.29 13.07
N CYS A 93 -0.35 -4.09 11.81
CA CYS A 93 -0.93 -5.14 10.99
C CYS A 93 0.04 -6.30 10.72
N VAL A 94 1.35 -6.03 10.67
CA VAL A 94 2.39 -7.06 10.54
C VAL A 94 2.51 -7.83 11.84
N SER A 95 2.61 -7.14 12.98
CA SER A 95 2.73 -7.77 14.30
C SER A 95 1.49 -8.57 14.71
N ALA A 96 0.31 -8.12 14.27
CA ALA A 96 -0.96 -8.72 14.66
C ALA A 96 -1.42 -9.86 13.73
N CYS A 97 -0.71 -10.11 12.62
CA CYS A 97 -1.08 -11.16 11.69
C CYS A 97 -0.71 -12.55 12.24
N PRO A 98 -1.67 -13.41 12.61
CA PRO A 98 -1.35 -14.72 13.20
C PRO A 98 -0.70 -15.66 12.18
N GLU A 99 -1.00 -15.48 10.89
CA GLU A 99 -0.45 -16.29 9.79
C GLU A 99 0.89 -15.76 9.27
N HIS A 100 1.44 -14.69 9.86
CA HIS A 100 2.64 -14.03 9.38
C HIS A 100 2.63 -13.73 7.86
N ALA A 101 1.43 -13.46 7.32
CA ALA A 101 1.23 -13.25 5.89
C ALA A 101 1.69 -11.87 5.39
N LEU A 102 2.07 -10.98 6.31
CA LEU A 102 2.53 -9.63 6.02
C LEU A 102 3.99 -9.47 6.42
N ILE A 103 4.80 -9.01 5.49
CA ILE A 103 6.21 -8.68 5.70
C ILE A 103 6.38 -7.18 5.48
N PHE A 104 7.21 -6.54 6.27
CA PHE A 104 7.52 -5.13 6.16
C PHE A 104 9.01 -4.90 6.34
N GLY A 105 9.60 -4.11 5.48
CA GLY A 105 11.00 -3.73 5.55
C GLY A 105 11.37 -2.73 4.46
N ARG A 106 12.60 -2.30 4.45
CA ARG A 106 13.15 -1.49 3.36
C ARG A 106 13.31 -2.37 2.13
N GLU A 107 12.95 -1.85 0.98
CA GLU A 107 13.04 -2.58 -0.29
C GLU A 107 14.49 -3.04 -0.59
N ASP A 108 15.48 -2.22 -0.23
CA ASP A 108 16.91 -2.48 -0.42
C ASP A 108 17.53 -3.40 0.66
N SER A 109 16.76 -3.80 1.68
CA SER A 109 17.28 -4.68 2.73
C SER A 109 17.51 -6.10 2.22
N PRO A 110 18.57 -6.81 2.69
CA PRO A 110 18.87 -8.16 2.26
C PRO A 110 17.70 -9.14 2.46
N GLU A 111 16.94 -8.97 3.54
CA GLU A 111 15.79 -9.82 3.87
C GLU A 111 14.66 -9.67 2.85
N ILE A 112 14.30 -8.43 2.50
CA ILE A 112 13.25 -8.17 1.51
C ILE A 112 13.72 -8.59 0.11
N GLN A 113 14.97 -8.32 -0.26
CA GLN A 113 15.52 -8.76 -1.52
C GLN A 113 15.55 -10.30 -1.64
N ALA A 114 15.94 -11.01 -0.59
CA ALA A 114 15.88 -12.46 -0.58
C ALA A 114 14.45 -12.99 -0.73
N TRP A 115 13.47 -12.34 -0.08
CA TRP A 115 12.07 -12.71 -0.23
C TRP A 115 11.56 -12.48 -1.66
N LEU A 116 11.87 -11.34 -2.27
CA LEU A 116 11.50 -11.03 -3.64
C LEU A 116 12.12 -12.01 -4.65
N GLN A 117 13.36 -12.44 -4.44
CA GLN A 117 14.01 -13.43 -5.30
C GLN A 117 13.42 -14.84 -5.17
N GLN A 118 12.98 -15.23 -3.97
CA GLN A 118 12.47 -16.56 -3.69
C GLN A 118 10.99 -16.74 -4.02
N ASN A 119 10.25 -15.66 -4.19
CA ASN A 119 8.81 -15.70 -4.37
C ASN A 119 8.38 -15.06 -5.69
N LYS A 120 7.43 -15.68 -6.37
CA LYS A 120 6.72 -15.02 -7.47
C LYS A 120 5.78 -13.96 -6.85
N TYR A 121 5.90 -12.73 -7.30
CA TYR A 121 5.10 -11.61 -6.81
C TYR A 121 4.59 -10.73 -7.97
N TYR A 122 3.65 -9.87 -7.67
CA TYR A 122 3.17 -8.81 -8.54
C TYR A 122 2.90 -7.53 -7.76
N GLN A 123 2.92 -6.42 -8.47
CA GLN A 123 2.48 -5.12 -7.96
C GLN A 123 1.15 -4.78 -8.62
N TYR A 124 0.12 -4.52 -7.80
CA TYR A 124 -1.20 -4.16 -8.32
C TYR A 124 -1.22 -2.68 -8.68
N GLN A 125 -0.98 -2.37 -9.95
CA GLN A 125 -0.95 -1.01 -10.46
C GLN A 125 -2.23 -0.70 -11.24
N LEU A 126 -2.96 0.32 -10.79
CA LEU A 126 -4.15 0.83 -11.47
C LEU A 126 -3.78 1.94 -12.45
N PRO A 127 -4.60 2.17 -13.51
CA PRO A 127 -4.43 3.33 -14.40
C PRO A 127 -4.39 4.65 -13.62
N GLY A 128 -3.44 5.53 -13.95
CA GLY A 128 -3.23 6.80 -13.24
C GLY A 128 -2.54 6.67 -11.88
N ALA A 129 -2.19 5.46 -11.45
CA ALA A 129 -1.38 5.26 -10.26
C ALA A 129 0.11 5.35 -10.60
N GLY A 130 0.89 5.96 -9.71
CA GLY A 130 2.33 5.82 -9.72
C GLY A 130 2.76 4.39 -9.35
N LYS A 131 4.05 4.09 -9.47
CA LYS A 131 4.60 2.79 -9.14
C LYS A 131 4.34 2.45 -7.67
N PRO A 132 3.61 1.36 -7.36
CA PRO A 132 3.31 0.96 -5.98
C PRO A 132 4.52 0.31 -5.30
N HIS A 133 4.66 0.49 -3.98
CA HIS A 133 5.66 -0.19 -3.16
C HIS A 133 5.08 -1.37 -2.37
N LEU A 134 3.87 -1.82 -2.69
CA LEU A 134 3.31 -3.05 -2.13
C LEU A 134 3.44 -4.20 -3.13
N TYR A 135 4.14 -5.23 -2.68
CA TYR A 135 4.33 -6.48 -3.40
C TYR A 135 3.34 -7.52 -2.88
N ARG A 136 2.75 -8.29 -3.78
CA ARG A 136 1.79 -9.35 -3.44
C ARG A 136 2.28 -10.66 -4.01
N ARG A 137 2.33 -11.68 -3.19
CA ARG A 137 2.65 -13.04 -3.64
C ARG A 137 1.44 -13.64 -4.35
N PHE A 138 1.67 -14.35 -5.44
CA PHE A 138 0.63 -15.17 -6.06
C PHE A 138 0.19 -16.27 -5.10
N GLY A 139 -1.13 -16.47 -4.98
CA GLY A 139 -1.68 -17.62 -4.26
C GLY A 139 -1.29 -18.93 -4.95
N GLN A 140 -1.21 -20.02 -4.19
CA GLN A 140 -0.81 -21.33 -4.72
C GLN A 140 -1.70 -21.79 -5.89
N HIS A 141 -2.97 -21.40 -5.91
CA HIS A 141 -3.91 -21.71 -6.98
C HIS A 141 -3.64 -20.95 -8.29
N LEU A 142 -3.00 -19.77 -8.23
CA LEU A 142 -2.62 -18.99 -9.42
C LEU A 142 -1.34 -19.51 -10.09
N ILE A 143 -0.50 -20.24 -9.37
CA ILE A 143 0.80 -20.73 -9.87
C ILE A 143 0.62 -21.94 -10.78
N LYS A 144 -0.47 -22.70 -10.66
CA LYS A 144 -0.69 -23.94 -11.42
C LYS A 144 -0.98 -23.76 -12.91
N LYS A 145 -1.25 -22.53 -13.38
CA LYS A 145 -1.69 -22.27 -14.78
C LYS A 145 -0.64 -21.61 -15.67
N GLU A 146 0.57 -21.36 -15.20
CA GLU A 146 1.65 -20.82 -16.05
C GLU A 146 2.48 -21.88 -16.79
N ASN A 147 2.05 -23.14 -16.79
CA ASN A 147 2.71 -24.23 -17.48
C ASN A 147 1.85 -24.82 -18.60
N VAL A 148 1.18 -23.98 -19.39
CA VAL A 148 0.58 -24.39 -20.67
C VAL A 148 1.04 -23.43 -21.76
#